data_331be1451835ef03b6d813b29b1a07b8
#
_entry.id   331be1451835ef03b6d813b29b1a07b8
#
_cell.length_a   1.000
_cell.length_b   1.000
_cell.length_c   1.000
_cell.angle_alpha   90.00
_cell.angle_beta   90.00
_cell.angle_gamma   90.00
#
_symmetry.space_group_name_H-M   'P 1'
#
loop_
_entity.id
_entity.type
_entity.pdbx_description
1 polymer ?
#
loop_
_entity_poly.entity_id
_entity_poly.type
_entity_poly.pdbx_seq_one_letter_code
_entity_poly.pdbx_strand_id
1 'polypeptide(L)'
;NQMEHRTFLDALDAQKDAQDFLLATVLEGQQQGTALLLCDGQVAWTSAPETLLTQNLSALKKCTTSGVFTLGDTRVFAERFGAGARLVICGGGHVAAAAARLAKLLDLPVTGLEDRPEYADALRETGADRVLCAPFETSLAQIPGSTETYFCVLTRAHAYDITCLKQILQKPA
;
A
#
# COMPACT_ATOMS: atom_id res chain seq x y z
N ASN A 1 -17.47 22.46 -10.87
CA ASN A 1 -17.00 22.23 -9.51
C ASN A 1 -17.76 21.04 -8.93
N GLN A 2 -17.25 19.81 -9.20
CA GLN A 2 -17.86 18.55 -8.74
C GLN A 2 -17.09 17.94 -7.57
N MET A 3 -16.53 18.75 -6.68
CA MET A 3 -15.85 18.28 -5.48
C MET A 3 -16.72 18.37 -4.22
N GLU A 4 -18.02 18.62 -4.39
CA GLU A 4 -18.97 18.77 -3.30
C GLU A 4 -19.67 17.43 -3.06
N HIS A 5 -19.50 16.89 -1.85
CA HIS A 5 -20.22 15.77 -1.25
C HIS A 5 -19.72 14.33 -1.48
N ARG A 6 -18.45 14.11 -1.79
CA ARG A 6 -17.92 12.77 -1.50
C ARG A 6 -17.84 12.59 0.01
N THR A 7 -18.52 11.59 0.54
CA THR A 7 -18.34 11.20 1.93
C THR A 7 -16.93 10.63 2.14
N PHE A 8 -16.45 10.59 3.37
CA PHE A 8 -15.20 9.93 3.72
C PHE A 8 -15.15 8.47 3.21
N LEU A 9 -16.28 7.75 3.33
CA LEU A 9 -16.40 6.36 2.85
C LEU A 9 -16.30 6.24 1.33
N ASP A 10 -16.92 7.16 0.58
CA ASP A 10 -16.81 7.19 -0.88
C ASP A 10 -15.36 7.44 -1.34
N ALA A 11 -14.64 8.28 -0.58
CA ALA A 11 -13.24 8.55 -0.87
C ALA A 11 -12.35 7.33 -0.61
N LEU A 12 -12.59 6.59 0.47
CA LEU A 12 -11.90 5.33 0.76
C LEU A 12 -12.19 4.26 -0.29
N ASP A 13 -13.46 4.08 -0.65
CA ASP A 13 -13.87 3.11 -1.67
C ASP A 13 -13.27 3.40 -3.05
N ALA A 14 -13.09 4.68 -3.39
CA ALA A 14 -12.47 5.09 -4.64
C ALA A 14 -10.96 4.79 -4.69
N GLN A 15 -10.32 4.49 -3.55
CA GLN A 15 -8.87 4.29 -3.40
C GLN A 15 -8.53 2.84 -3.03
N LYS A 16 -9.29 1.86 -3.56
CA LYS A 16 -9.12 0.42 -3.25
C LYS A 16 -7.71 -0.13 -3.49
N ASP A 17 -7.00 0.48 -4.44
CA ASP A 17 -5.62 0.09 -4.79
C ASP A 17 -4.54 0.88 -4.03
N ALA A 18 -4.93 1.88 -3.24
CA ALA A 18 -3.98 2.64 -2.45
C ALA A 18 -3.35 1.78 -1.35
N GLN A 19 -2.08 2.04 -1.10
CA GLN A 19 -1.26 1.21 -0.22
C GLN A 19 -1.04 1.86 1.15
N ASP A 20 -1.11 3.17 1.19
CA ASP A 20 -0.80 3.96 2.37
C ASP A 20 -1.87 5.02 2.57
N PHE A 21 -2.50 5.00 3.73
CA PHE A 21 -3.51 5.95 4.14
C PHE A 21 -3.05 6.69 5.39
N LEU A 22 -3.23 7.99 5.39
CA LEU A 22 -3.08 8.82 6.58
C LEU A 22 -4.35 9.65 6.77
N LEU A 23 -5.04 9.42 7.89
CA LEU A 23 -6.13 10.26 8.35
C LEU A 23 -5.60 11.21 9.42
N ALA A 24 -5.63 12.49 9.16
CA ALA A 24 -5.29 13.52 10.13
C ALA A 24 -6.56 14.21 10.64
N THR A 25 -6.64 14.44 11.95
CA THR A 25 -7.79 15.09 12.59
C THR A 25 -7.28 16.14 13.57
N VAL A 26 -7.83 17.36 13.49
CA VAL A 26 -7.53 18.46 14.41
C VAL A 26 -8.23 18.18 15.75
N LEU A 27 -7.48 18.16 16.85
CA LEU A 27 -7.99 17.79 18.17
C LEU A 27 -8.52 18.98 18.98
N GLU A 28 -8.08 20.22 18.67
CA GLU A 28 -8.41 21.39 19.47
C GLU A 28 -8.40 22.69 18.63
N GLY A 29 -8.92 23.78 19.19
CA GLY A 29 -8.94 25.10 18.56
C GLY A 29 -10.16 25.32 17.67
N GLN A 30 -10.12 26.39 16.87
CA GLN A 30 -11.25 26.79 16.03
C GLN A 30 -11.59 25.79 14.92
N GLN A 31 -10.61 24.97 14.51
CA GLN A 31 -10.78 23.95 13.49
C GLN A 31 -10.91 22.54 14.05
N GLN A 32 -11.22 22.41 15.35
CA GLN A 32 -11.43 21.11 15.99
C GLN A 32 -12.41 20.25 15.21
N GLY A 33 -12.07 18.97 14.99
CA GLY A 33 -12.86 18.01 14.24
C GLY A 33 -12.69 18.07 12.73
N THR A 34 -11.97 19.07 12.19
CA THR A 34 -11.62 19.01 10.75
C THR A 34 -10.67 17.85 10.51
N ALA A 35 -10.87 17.16 9.37
CA ALA A 35 -10.11 15.99 9.01
C ALA A 35 -9.69 16.00 7.54
N LEU A 36 -8.60 15.28 7.24
CA LEU A 36 -8.03 15.14 5.91
C LEU A 36 -7.50 13.72 5.73
N LEU A 37 -7.84 13.09 4.61
CA LEU A 37 -7.34 11.79 4.20
C LEU A 37 -6.30 11.94 3.09
N LEU A 38 -5.11 11.41 3.33
CA LEU A 38 -4.11 11.18 2.28
C LEU A 38 -4.13 9.71 1.88
N CYS A 39 -4.05 9.46 0.58
CA CYS A 39 -3.83 8.14 0.00
C CYS A 39 -2.58 8.21 -0.87
N ASP A 40 -1.59 7.37 -0.59
CA ASP A 40 -0.28 7.38 -1.26
C ASP A 40 0.33 8.80 -1.35
N GLY A 41 0.17 9.58 -0.29
CA GLY A 41 0.65 10.94 -0.17
C GLY A 41 -0.13 11.99 -0.98
N GLN A 42 -1.26 11.66 -1.59
CA GLN A 42 -2.15 12.60 -2.27
C GLN A 42 -3.42 12.84 -1.46
N VAL A 43 -3.97 14.05 -1.53
CA VAL A 43 -5.23 14.36 -0.84
C VAL A 43 -6.37 13.62 -1.54
N ALA A 44 -6.97 12.65 -0.84
CA ALA A 44 -8.12 11.91 -1.31
C ALA A 44 -9.44 12.53 -0.84
N TRP A 45 -9.43 13.10 0.37
CA TRP A 45 -10.61 13.73 0.95
C TRP A 45 -10.23 14.75 2.03
N THR A 46 -11.06 15.75 2.22
CA THR A 46 -10.99 16.67 3.34
C THR A 46 -12.39 17.09 3.78
N SER A 47 -12.58 17.29 5.07
CA SER A 47 -13.85 17.75 5.63
C SER A 47 -14.16 19.22 5.32
N ALA A 48 -13.14 20.02 4.96
CA ALA A 48 -13.27 21.41 4.53
C ALA A 48 -12.14 21.78 3.56
N PRO A 49 -12.38 22.69 2.58
CA PRO A 49 -11.42 22.98 1.51
C PRO A 49 -10.14 23.66 1.99
N GLU A 50 -10.25 24.56 2.96
CA GLU A 50 -9.11 25.30 3.52
C GLU A 50 -9.01 25.10 5.02
N THR A 51 -8.06 24.27 5.41
CA THR A 51 -7.82 23.94 6.82
C THR A 51 -6.34 24.00 7.15
N LEU A 52 -6.02 24.02 8.44
CA LEU A 52 -4.64 23.83 8.93
C LEU A 52 -3.98 22.60 8.29
N LEU A 53 -4.76 21.52 8.09
CA LEU A 53 -4.27 20.27 7.51
C LEU A 53 -3.89 20.44 6.02
N THR A 54 -4.75 21.08 5.22
CA THR A 54 -4.47 21.32 3.80
C THR A 54 -3.29 22.25 3.57
N GLN A 55 -3.05 23.18 4.49
CA GLN A 55 -1.91 24.11 4.44
C GLN A 55 -0.60 23.47 4.88
N ASN A 56 -0.64 22.35 5.60
CA ASN A 56 0.54 21.67 6.18
C ASN A 56 0.77 20.26 5.64
N LEU A 57 0.44 19.99 4.37
CA LEU A 57 0.57 18.67 3.73
C LEU A 57 1.99 18.12 3.79
N SER A 58 3.01 18.96 3.71
CA SER A 58 4.40 18.53 3.78
C SER A 58 4.78 17.95 5.16
N ALA A 59 4.20 18.48 6.23
CA ALA A 59 4.39 17.97 7.58
C ALA A 59 3.63 16.65 7.77
N LEU A 60 2.38 16.57 7.27
CA LEU A 60 1.58 15.35 7.33
C LEU A 60 2.24 14.18 6.59
N LYS A 61 2.79 14.42 5.40
CA LYS A 61 3.50 13.39 4.62
C LYS A 61 4.74 12.82 5.32
N LYS A 62 5.33 13.58 6.26
CA LYS A 62 6.47 13.13 7.07
C LYS A 62 6.07 12.32 8.30
N CYS A 63 4.80 12.28 8.66
CA CYS A 63 4.32 11.43 9.75
C CYS A 63 4.43 9.96 9.35
N THR A 64 5.37 9.24 9.92
CA THR A 64 5.60 7.80 9.61
C THR A 64 4.86 6.86 10.57
N THR A 65 4.39 7.37 11.70
CA THR A 65 3.71 6.58 12.75
C THR A 65 2.40 7.26 13.15
N SER A 66 1.44 6.46 13.62
CA SER A 66 0.22 6.99 14.21
C SER A 66 0.52 7.64 15.56
N GLY A 67 -0.14 8.75 15.86
CA GLY A 67 0.02 9.46 17.13
C GLY A 67 -0.45 10.90 17.09
N VAL A 68 -0.29 11.57 18.23
CA VAL A 68 -0.59 13.00 18.37
C VAL A 68 0.69 13.80 18.13
N PHE A 69 0.61 14.81 17.30
CA PHE A 69 1.69 15.77 17.04
C PHE A 69 1.12 17.19 16.98
N THR A 70 1.99 18.19 16.88
CA THR A 70 1.59 19.59 16.80
C THR A 70 1.89 20.18 15.43
N LEU A 71 0.93 20.93 14.89
CA LEU A 71 1.11 21.83 13.75
C LEU A 71 0.99 23.25 14.25
N GLY A 72 2.13 23.96 14.37
CA GLY A 72 2.17 25.21 15.14
C GLY A 72 1.77 24.94 16.60
N ASP A 73 0.74 25.64 17.08
CA ASP A 73 0.21 25.50 18.45
C ASP A 73 -1.00 24.55 18.55
N THR A 74 -1.37 23.90 17.44
CA THR A 74 -2.58 23.06 17.37
C THR A 74 -2.21 21.59 17.40
N ARG A 75 -2.88 20.81 18.26
CA ARG A 75 -2.73 19.36 18.35
C ARG A 75 -3.54 18.67 17.25
N VAL A 76 -2.88 17.73 16.59
CA VAL A 76 -3.44 16.93 15.50
C VAL A 76 -3.18 15.45 15.79
N PHE A 77 -4.19 14.62 15.64
CA PHE A 77 -4.02 13.17 15.61
C PHE A 77 -3.83 12.73 14.16
N ALA A 78 -2.75 12.03 13.90
CA ALA A 78 -2.55 11.33 12.64
C ALA A 78 -2.69 9.83 12.87
N GLU A 79 -3.50 9.19 12.08
CA GLU A 79 -3.66 7.74 12.05
C GLU A 79 -3.22 7.22 10.70
N ARG A 80 -2.15 6.40 10.71
CA ARG A 80 -1.77 5.65 9.51
C ARG A 80 -2.45 4.31 9.54
N PHE A 81 -3.13 4.01 8.45
CA PHE A 81 -3.68 2.71 8.17
C PHE A 81 -3.48 2.42 6.69
N GLY A 82 -3.43 1.18 6.32
CA GLY A 82 -3.17 0.83 4.95
C GLY A 82 -3.57 -0.60 4.70
N ALA A 83 -3.20 -1.10 3.54
CA ALA A 83 -3.45 -2.49 3.17
C ALA A 83 -2.74 -3.50 4.09
N GLY A 84 -2.10 -3.05 5.16
CA GLY A 84 -1.36 -3.90 6.08
C GLY A 84 -0.19 -4.60 5.40
N ALA A 85 0.36 -5.61 6.09
CA ALA A 85 1.38 -6.47 5.52
C ALA A 85 0.85 -7.19 4.28
N ARG A 86 1.62 -7.17 3.21
CA ARG A 86 1.30 -7.88 1.96
C ARG A 86 2.49 -8.69 1.49
N LEU A 87 2.21 -9.80 0.82
CA LEU A 87 3.23 -10.70 0.31
C LEU A 87 3.31 -10.62 -1.22
N VAL A 88 4.52 -10.40 -1.72
CA VAL A 88 4.84 -10.52 -3.15
C VAL A 88 5.72 -11.73 -3.35
N ILE A 89 5.28 -12.68 -4.17
CA ILE A 89 6.00 -13.93 -4.42
C ILE A 89 6.55 -13.90 -5.85
N CYS A 90 7.87 -13.96 -5.97
CA CYS A 90 8.56 -14.10 -7.25
C CYS A 90 8.82 -15.59 -7.53
N GLY A 91 8.04 -16.18 -8.42
CA GLY A 91 8.05 -17.60 -8.77
C GLY A 91 6.70 -18.28 -8.54
N GLY A 92 6.40 -19.31 -9.32
CA GLY A 92 5.12 -20.05 -9.30
C GLY A 92 5.28 -21.55 -9.01
N GLY A 93 6.43 -22.00 -8.53
CA GLY A 93 6.67 -23.40 -8.19
C GLY A 93 5.90 -23.87 -6.95
N HIS A 94 6.06 -25.15 -6.59
CA HIS A 94 5.32 -25.76 -5.48
C HIS A 94 5.49 -25.02 -4.14
N VAL A 95 6.72 -24.54 -3.86
CA VAL A 95 7.00 -23.76 -2.63
C VAL A 95 6.28 -22.42 -2.65
N ALA A 96 6.29 -21.74 -3.80
CA ALA A 96 5.59 -20.48 -4.00
C ALA A 96 4.07 -20.63 -3.81
N ALA A 97 3.50 -21.69 -4.40
CA ALA A 97 2.07 -22.00 -4.25
C ALA A 97 1.71 -22.33 -2.79
N ALA A 98 2.58 -23.08 -2.07
CA ALA A 98 2.37 -23.36 -0.65
C ALA A 98 2.45 -22.07 0.19
N ALA A 99 3.44 -21.21 -0.05
CA ALA A 99 3.58 -19.92 0.62
C ALA A 99 2.36 -19.02 0.38
N ALA A 100 1.85 -18.97 -0.86
CA ALA A 100 0.66 -18.21 -1.21
C ALA A 100 -0.58 -18.69 -0.42
N ARG A 101 -0.81 -20.03 -0.34
CA ARG A 101 -1.92 -20.59 0.45
C ARG A 101 -1.81 -20.25 1.93
N LEU A 102 -0.60 -20.35 2.50
CA LEU A 102 -0.36 -19.99 3.91
C LEU A 102 -0.62 -18.51 4.16
N ALA A 103 -0.16 -17.63 3.26
CA ALA A 103 -0.42 -16.20 3.36
C ALA A 103 -1.92 -15.90 3.32
N LYS A 104 -2.69 -16.57 2.45
CA LYS A 104 -4.15 -16.41 2.39
C LYS A 104 -4.85 -16.92 3.66
N LEU A 105 -4.35 -17.94 4.33
CA LEU A 105 -4.85 -18.38 5.65
C LEU A 105 -4.60 -17.33 6.75
N LEU A 106 -3.63 -16.45 6.56
CA LEU A 106 -3.32 -15.35 7.46
C LEU A 106 -3.99 -14.03 7.03
N ASP A 107 -4.92 -14.08 6.08
CA ASP A 107 -5.59 -12.92 5.47
C ASP A 107 -4.63 -11.87 4.88
N LEU A 108 -3.42 -12.29 4.50
CA LEU A 108 -2.47 -11.41 3.82
C LEU A 108 -2.85 -11.27 2.35
N PRO A 109 -2.85 -10.04 1.80
CA PRO A 109 -2.90 -9.83 0.36
C PRO A 109 -1.68 -10.45 -0.32
N VAL A 110 -1.90 -11.24 -1.38
CA VAL A 110 -0.85 -11.96 -2.11
C VAL A 110 -0.80 -11.50 -3.55
N THR A 111 0.37 -11.06 -4.00
CA THR A 111 0.67 -10.85 -5.42
C THR A 111 1.70 -11.86 -5.88
N GLY A 112 1.35 -12.67 -6.87
CA GLY A 112 2.26 -13.62 -7.50
C GLY A 112 2.87 -13.05 -8.78
N LEU A 113 4.18 -13.28 -8.99
CA LEU A 113 4.92 -12.92 -10.20
C LEU A 113 5.52 -14.19 -10.78
N GLU A 114 5.21 -14.50 -12.02
CA GLU A 114 5.77 -15.67 -12.72
C GLU A 114 5.89 -15.37 -14.23
N ASP A 115 6.91 -15.90 -14.88
CA ASP A 115 7.15 -15.69 -16.31
C ASP A 115 6.50 -16.76 -17.22
N ARG A 116 6.04 -17.87 -16.61
CA ARG A 116 5.45 -19.01 -17.34
C ARG A 116 3.95 -19.13 -17.03
N PRO A 117 3.09 -19.18 -18.10
CA PRO A 117 1.65 -19.19 -17.92
C PRO A 117 1.12 -20.31 -17.01
N GLU A 118 1.60 -21.54 -17.17
CA GLU A 118 1.13 -22.71 -16.43
C GLU A 118 1.39 -22.59 -14.91
N TYR A 119 2.48 -21.92 -14.50
CA TYR A 119 2.81 -21.68 -13.11
C TYR A 119 2.12 -20.43 -12.57
N ALA A 120 1.85 -19.45 -13.43
CA ALA A 120 1.01 -18.32 -13.06
C ALA A 120 -0.43 -18.77 -12.78
N ASP A 121 -0.96 -19.72 -13.55
CA ASP A 121 -2.29 -20.32 -13.32
C ASP A 121 -2.29 -21.08 -11.98
N ALA A 122 -1.26 -21.86 -11.67
CA ALA A 122 -1.14 -22.52 -10.38
C ALA A 122 -1.12 -21.53 -9.20
N LEU A 123 -0.55 -20.33 -9.35
CA LEU A 123 -0.64 -19.26 -8.34
C LEU A 123 -2.06 -18.71 -8.23
N ARG A 124 -2.79 -18.52 -9.32
CA ARG A 124 -4.20 -18.07 -9.29
C ARG A 124 -5.07 -19.06 -8.52
N GLU A 125 -4.85 -20.35 -8.70
CA GLU A 125 -5.57 -21.41 -7.99
C GLU A 125 -5.32 -21.42 -6.46
N THR A 126 -4.28 -20.73 -5.98
CA THR A 126 -4.04 -20.57 -4.53
C THR A 126 -4.94 -19.55 -3.87
N GLY A 127 -5.70 -18.76 -4.63
CA GLY A 127 -6.46 -17.62 -4.14
C GLY A 127 -5.63 -16.33 -4.03
N ALA A 128 -4.46 -16.24 -4.71
CA ALA A 128 -3.70 -15.01 -4.79
C ALA A 128 -4.54 -13.88 -5.38
N ASP A 129 -4.50 -12.70 -4.74
CA ASP A 129 -5.35 -11.55 -5.10
C ASP A 129 -4.97 -10.96 -6.46
N ARG A 130 -3.70 -11.06 -6.82
CA ARG A 130 -3.17 -10.60 -8.11
C ARG A 130 -2.08 -11.55 -8.59
N VAL A 131 -2.09 -11.87 -9.87
CA VAL A 131 -0.98 -12.63 -10.51
C VAL A 131 -0.57 -11.95 -11.80
N LEU A 132 0.70 -11.58 -11.89
CA LEU A 132 1.32 -11.03 -13.10
C LEU A 132 2.11 -12.12 -13.79
N CYS A 133 1.73 -12.41 -15.04
CA CYS A 133 2.43 -13.36 -15.90
C CYS A 133 3.24 -12.58 -16.94
N ALA A 134 4.47 -12.25 -16.60
CA ALA A 134 5.42 -11.51 -17.45
C ALA A 134 6.85 -11.68 -16.91
N PRO A 135 7.90 -11.28 -17.65
CA PRO A 135 9.27 -11.26 -17.13
C PRO A 135 9.34 -10.57 -15.76
N PHE A 136 10.15 -11.12 -14.85
CA PHE A 136 10.21 -10.64 -13.45
C PHE A 136 10.53 -9.15 -13.35
N GLU A 137 11.42 -8.63 -14.20
CA GLU A 137 11.77 -7.21 -14.25
C GLU A 137 10.54 -6.33 -14.56
N THR A 138 9.76 -6.74 -15.53
CA THR A 138 8.54 -6.02 -15.94
C THR A 138 7.47 -6.08 -14.85
N SER A 139 7.31 -7.24 -14.22
CA SER A 139 6.34 -7.44 -13.16
C SER A 139 6.73 -6.66 -11.90
N LEU A 140 7.99 -6.74 -11.47
CA LEU A 140 8.51 -6.04 -10.30
C LEU A 140 8.46 -4.51 -10.46
N ALA A 141 8.65 -3.98 -11.66
CA ALA A 141 8.53 -2.54 -11.91
C ALA A 141 7.13 -2.00 -11.59
N GLN A 142 6.10 -2.84 -11.65
CA GLN A 142 4.71 -2.47 -11.34
C GLN A 142 4.36 -2.59 -9.85
N ILE A 143 5.25 -3.15 -9.04
CA ILE A 143 5.01 -3.36 -7.61
C ILE A 143 5.66 -2.21 -6.83
N PRO A 144 4.90 -1.36 -6.14
CA PRO A 144 5.48 -0.36 -5.26
C PRO A 144 6.13 -1.02 -4.04
N GLY A 145 7.24 -0.46 -3.57
CA GLY A 145 7.83 -0.81 -2.28
C GLY A 145 7.15 -0.04 -1.15
N SER A 146 7.13 -0.63 0.04
CA SER A 146 6.76 0.00 1.30
C SER A 146 7.29 -0.83 2.46
N THR A 147 7.31 -0.27 3.67
CA THR A 147 7.66 -0.98 4.91
C THR A 147 6.77 -2.22 5.17
N GLU A 148 5.57 -2.26 4.58
CA GLU A 148 4.61 -3.35 4.73
C GLU A 148 4.64 -4.35 3.56
N THR A 149 5.55 -4.19 2.61
CA THR A 149 5.67 -5.11 1.46
C THR A 149 6.77 -6.13 1.71
N TYR A 150 6.38 -7.38 1.86
CA TYR A 150 7.30 -8.51 2.03
C TYR A 150 7.51 -9.22 0.69
N PHE A 151 8.75 -9.42 0.31
CA PHE A 151 9.10 -10.11 -0.93
C PHE A 151 9.66 -11.50 -0.64
N CYS A 152 9.07 -12.51 -1.26
CA CYS A 152 9.55 -13.89 -1.25
C CYS A 152 10.11 -14.24 -2.63
N VAL A 153 11.42 -14.43 -2.73
CA VAL A 153 12.08 -14.80 -4.00
C VAL A 153 12.24 -16.30 -4.03
N LEU A 154 11.43 -16.97 -4.86
CA LEU A 154 11.31 -18.43 -4.97
C LEU A 154 11.37 -18.85 -6.45
N THR A 155 12.32 -18.26 -7.19
CA THR A 155 12.43 -18.51 -8.63
C THR A 155 12.99 -19.89 -8.93
N ARG A 156 12.73 -20.39 -10.14
CA ARG A 156 13.17 -21.68 -10.61
C ARG A 156 14.71 -21.81 -10.59
N ALA A 157 15.22 -22.80 -9.86
CA ALA A 157 16.65 -23.09 -9.77
C ALA A 157 17.54 -21.86 -9.53
N HIS A 158 17.00 -20.86 -8.83
CA HIS A 158 17.67 -19.59 -8.52
C HIS A 158 18.06 -18.73 -9.74
N ALA A 159 17.54 -19.06 -10.93
CA ALA A 159 17.95 -18.43 -12.18
C ALA A 159 17.69 -16.92 -12.23
N TYR A 160 16.64 -16.46 -11.53
CA TYR A 160 16.21 -15.05 -11.52
C TYR A 160 16.34 -14.38 -10.16
N ASP A 161 16.86 -15.07 -9.14
CA ASP A 161 16.94 -14.53 -7.78
C ASP A 161 17.72 -13.21 -7.74
N ILE A 162 18.89 -13.15 -8.38
CA ILE A 162 19.71 -11.93 -8.41
C ILE A 162 18.98 -10.79 -9.13
N THR A 163 18.31 -11.10 -10.23
CA THR A 163 17.50 -10.13 -10.99
C THR A 163 16.39 -9.54 -10.13
N CYS A 164 15.63 -10.40 -9.44
CA CYS A 164 14.59 -9.97 -8.53
C CYS A 164 15.15 -9.12 -7.38
N LEU A 165 16.20 -9.60 -6.71
CA LEU A 165 16.80 -8.90 -5.56
C LEU A 165 17.33 -7.52 -5.93
N LYS A 166 17.99 -7.37 -7.08
CA LYS A 166 18.48 -6.06 -7.54
C LYS A 166 17.36 -5.03 -7.67
N GLN A 167 16.18 -5.43 -8.14
CA GLN A 167 15.04 -4.52 -8.26
C GLN A 167 14.34 -4.27 -6.94
N ILE A 168 14.20 -5.31 -6.11
CA ILE A 168 13.56 -5.19 -4.80
C ILE A 168 14.34 -4.23 -3.90
N LEU A 169 15.67 -4.36 -3.85
CA LEU A 169 16.53 -3.52 -3.00
C LEU A 169 16.61 -2.05 -3.43
N GLN A 170 16.12 -1.71 -4.61
CA GLN A 170 16.02 -0.32 -5.08
C GLN A 170 14.68 0.34 -4.70
N LYS A 171 13.72 -0.44 -4.18
CA LYS A 171 12.43 0.08 -3.78
C LYS A 171 12.52 0.81 -2.44
N PRO A 172 11.68 1.84 -2.22
CA PRO A 172 11.56 2.44 -0.90
C PRO A 172 11.09 1.39 0.11
N ALA A 173 11.70 1.40 1.29
CA ALA A 173 11.34 0.58 2.45
C ALA A 173 10.57 1.44 3.46
#